data_828cf832ebbeca42376b64d0b7d975fe
#
_entry.id   828cf832ebbeca42376b64d0b7d975fe
#
_cell.length_a   1.000
_cell.length_b   1.000
_cell.length_c   1.000
_cell.angle_alpha   90.00
_cell.angle_beta   90.00
_cell.angle_gamma   90.00
#
_symmetry.space_group_name_H-M   'P 1'
#
loop_
_entity.id
_entity.type
_entity.pdbx_description
1 polymer ?
#
loop_
_entity_poly.entity_id
_entity_poly.type
_entity_poly.pdbx_seq_one_letter_code
_entity_poly.pdbx_strand_id
1 'polypeptide(L)'
;MNETERLDSLPSGNLRIWQDEKEFSFTTDAVFLAAFPHMVKKACVLELGCGTGAISLLAANRGAQSVLAVDKNPHVIELLKRSVRENGLEQQVMPFVGDILAYREYLKPDTMDLVYMNPPYRIGGRRRQLMTEACHEVGVTLEDFIKAAAFALKTRGRLAMVQLPDRFTDALRLADRYHLEIKRLQWVHSYIDRWAWIFLAEFQK
;
A
#
# COMPACT_ATOMS: atom_id res chain seq x y z
N MET A 1 -2.04 23.56 12.12
CA MET A 1 -1.35 22.33 12.53
C MET A 1 -2.01 21.90 13.81
N ASN A 2 -2.54 20.68 13.85
CA ASN A 2 -2.99 20.08 15.10
C ASN A 2 -1.74 19.72 15.93
N GLU A 3 -1.85 19.74 17.26
CA GLU A 3 -0.73 19.44 18.17
C GLU A 3 -0.13 18.02 17.99
N THR A 4 -0.86 17.11 17.32
CA THR A 4 -0.48 15.71 17.06
C THR A 4 0.12 15.47 15.68
N GLU A 5 0.09 16.48 14.80
CA GLU A 5 0.65 16.37 13.44
C GLU A 5 2.14 16.70 13.41
N ARG A 6 2.91 15.88 12.69
CA ARG A 6 4.35 16.08 12.51
C ARG A 6 4.78 15.87 11.06
N LEU A 7 5.88 16.50 10.68
CA LEU A 7 6.52 16.34 9.38
C LEU A 7 7.80 15.52 9.54
N ASP A 8 7.75 14.28 9.08
CA ASP A 8 8.85 13.33 9.13
C ASP A 8 9.60 13.25 7.78
N SER A 9 10.75 12.59 7.77
CA SER A 9 11.51 12.28 6.55
C SER A 9 11.33 10.81 6.18
N LEU A 10 11.12 10.51 4.89
CA LEU A 10 11.16 9.15 4.39
C LEU A 10 12.61 8.70 4.17
N PRO A 11 12.93 7.39 4.31
CA PRO A 11 14.29 6.85 4.24
C PRO A 11 14.97 6.98 2.87
N SER A 12 14.31 7.52 1.87
CA SER A 12 14.91 7.72 0.53
C SER A 12 14.54 9.07 -0.06
N GLY A 13 15.54 9.76 -0.62
CA GLY A 13 15.35 10.85 -1.56
C GLY A 13 14.91 12.19 -1.01
N ASN A 14 15.22 12.54 0.22
CA ASN A 14 14.82 13.82 0.85
C ASN A 14 13.30 14.08 0.89
N LEU A 15 12.49 13.03 0.74
CA LEU A 15 11.04 13.14 0.79
C LEU A 15 10.54 13.42 2.20
N ARG A 16 9.57 14.31 2.31
CA ARG A 16 8.90 14.66 3.56
C ARG A 16 7.48 14.11 3.58
N ILE A 17 7.03 13.67 4.75
CA ILE A 17 5.71 13.08 4.93
C ILE A 17 5.02 13.63 6.18
N TRP A 18 3.81 14.15 6.01
CA TRP A 18 2.96 14.56 7.11
C TRP A 18 2.30 13.34 7.74
N GLN A 19 2.39 13.22 9.05
CA GLN A 19 1.77 12.17 9.84
C GLN A 19 1.02 12.75 11.04
N ASP A 20 0.09 11.99 11.59
CA ASP A 20 -0.60 12.30 12.85
C ASP A 20 -0.38 11.14 13.82
N GLU A 21 -0.02 11.44 15.07
CA GLU A 21 0.19 10.44 16.12
C GLU A 21 -1.07 9.64 16.48
N LYS A 22 -2.26 10.19 16.15
CA LYS A 22 -3.55 9.53 16.32
C LYS A 22 -3.87 8.54 15.21
N GLU A 23 -3.15 8.61 14.10
CA GLU A 23 -3.31 7.75 12.94
C GLU A 23 -2.17 6.74 12.86
N PHE A 24 -2.33 5.75 12.01
CA PHE A 24 -1.28 4.78 11.76
C PHE A 24 -0.11 5.45 11.00
N SER A 25 1.04 5.55 11.66
CA SER A 25 2.27 6.01 11.00
C SER A 25 2.84 4.92 10.09
N PHE A 26 3.49 5.33 8.98
CA PHE A 26 4.18 4.38 8.13
C PHE A 26 5.25 3.60 8.91
N THR A 27 5.48 2.37 8.52
CA THR A 27 6.42 1.46 9.13
C THR A 27 7.45 0.98 8.11
N THR A 28 8.48 0.28 8.57
CA THR A 28 9.58 -0.22 7.72
C THR A 28 9.09 -1.15 6.61
N ASP A 29 8.00 -1.88 6.83
CA ASP A 29 7.37 -2.75 5.83
C ASP A 29 6.85 -1.97 4.61
N ALA A 30 6.30 -0.77 4.80
CA ALA A 30 5.91 0.11 3.71
C ALA A 30 7.11 0.52 2.85
N VAL A 31 8.25 0.81 3.48
CA VAL A 31 9.51 1.14 2.77
C VAL A 31 10.03 -0.05 1.99
N PHE A 32 10.04 -1.24 2.60
CA PHE A 32 10.44 -2.47 1.92
C PHE A 32 9.53 -2.77 0.74
N LEU A 33 8.21 -2.66 0.93
CA LEU A 33 7.24 -2.89 -0.12
C LEU A 33 7.42 -1.90 -1.28
N ALA A 34 7.62 -0.62 -1.01
CA ALA A 34 7.84 0.39 -2.04
C ALA A 34 9.06 0.09 -2.92
N ALA A 35 10.12 -0.50 -2.34
CA ALA A 35 11.35 -0.85 -3.05
C ALA A 35 11.29 -2.21 -3.77
N PHE A 36 10.42 -3.12 -3.31
CA PHE A 36 10.45 -4.53 -3.68
C PHE A 36 10.09 -4.82 -5.14
N PRO A 37 8.95 -4.33 -5.72
CA PRO A 37 8.54 -4.77 -7.04
C PRO A 37 9.41 -4.19 -8.14
N HIS A 38 9.47 -4.93 -9.27
CA HIS A 38 9.96 -4.36 -10.51
C HIS A 38 8.94 -3.35 -11.04
N MET A 39 9.36 -2.10 -11.16
CA MET A 39 8.53 -1.03 -11.72
C MET A 39 9.07 -0.64 -13.09
N VAL A 40 8.21 -0.75 -14.11
CA VAL A 40 8.56 -0.29 -15.46
C VAL A 40 8.65 1.23 -15.51
N LYS A 41 9.46 1.77 -16.40
CA LYS A 41 9.56 3.22 -16.58
C LYS A 41 8.20 3.81 -16.96
N LYS A 42 7.87 4.94 -16.34
CA LYS A 42 6.59 5.64 -16.56
C LYS A 42 5.35 4.78 -16.22
N ALA A 43 5.45 3.92 -15.21
CA ALA A 43 4.33 3.11 -14.76
C ALA A 43 3.17 3.97 -14.25
N CYS A 44 1.94 3.56 -14.59
CA CYS A 44 0.72 3.98 -13.89
C CYS A 44 0.54 3.10 -12.66
N VAL A 45 0.59 3.68 -11.50
CA VAL A 45 0.62 3.00 -10.20
C VAL A 45 -0.67 3.28 -9.43
N LEU A 46 -1.17 2.27 -8.73
CA LEU A 46 -2.25 2.38 -7.75
C LEU A 46 -1.74 1.92 -6.39
N GLU A 47 -2.04 2.66 -5.33
CA GLU A 47 -1.90 2.18 -3.95
C GLU A 47 -3.28 2.08 -3.32
N LEU A 48 -3.64 0.88 -2.84
CA LEU A 48 -4.89 0.59 -2.15
C LEU A 48 -4.67 0.58 -0.64
N GLY A 49 -5.41 1.43 0.09
CA GLY A 49 -5.22 1.64 1.53
C GLY A 49 -3.91 2.40 1.80
N CYS A 50 -3.76 3.57 1.19
CA CYS A 50 -2.48 4.29 1.19
C CYS A 50 -2.10 4.92 2.54
N GLY A 51 -3.05 5.07 3.47
CA GLY A 51 -2.81 5.80 4.70
C GLY A 51 -2.23 7.19 4.41
N THR A 52 -1.14 7.57 5.07
CA THR A 52 -0.44 8.85 4.83
C THR A 52 0.41 8.87 3.56
N GLY A 53 0.45 7.76 2.78
CA GLY A 53 0.98 7.72 1.42
C GLY A 53 2.49 7.50 1.30
N ALA A 54 3.13 6.85 2.25
CA ALA A 54 4.57 6.58 2.19
C ALA A 54 4.98 5.82 0.92
N ILE A 55 4.25 4.76 0.56
CA ILE A 55 4.52 3.97 -0.65
C ILE A 55 4.27 4.82 -1.90
N SER A 56 3.19 5.61 -1.94
CA SER A 56 2.88 6.49 -3.06
C SER A 56 3.97 7.52 -3.34
N LEU A 57 4.49 8.17 -2.30
CA LEU A 57 5.59 9.14 -2.41
C LEU A 57 6.87 8.46 -2.89
N LEU A 58 7.19 7.28 -2.35
CA LEU A 58 8.36 6.50 -2.76
C LEU A 58 8.22 5.98 -4.19
N ALA A 59 7.03 5.56 -4.62
CA ALA A 59 6.78 5.13 -6.00
C ALA A 59 6.94 6.28 -7.00
N ALA A 60 6.47 7.48 -6.67
CA ALA A 60 6.69 8.68 -7.47
C ALA A 60 8.18 8.99 -7.59
N ASN A 61 8.93 8.97 -6.48
CA ASN A 61 10.38 9.19 -6.47
C ASN A 61 11.16 8.14 -7.28
N ARG A 62 10.64 6.91 -7.39
CA ARG A 62 11.20 5.84 -8.25
C ARG A 62 10.88 6.02 -9.73
N GLY A 63 10.15 7.06 -10.12
CA GLY A 63 9.86 7.40 -11.51
C GLY A 63 8.54 6.85 -12.06
N ALA A 64 7.56 6.58 -11.21
CA ALA A 64 6.19 6.35 -11.66
C ALA A 64 5.70 7.55 -12.49
N GLN A 65 4.95 7.32 -13.56
CA GLN A 65 4.32 8.40 -14.33
C GLN A 65 3.20 9.05 -13.55
N SER A 66 2.39 8.23 -12.93
CA SER A 66 1.27 8.65 -12.08
C SER A 66 1.05 7.65 -10.96
N VAL A 67 0.62 8.13 -9.80
CA VAL A 67 0.26 7.31 -8.64
C VAL A 67 -1.13 7.73 -8.19
N LEU A 68 -2.12 6.85 -8.31
CA LEU A 68 -3.41 7.02 -7.66
C LEU A 68 -3.33 6.40 -6.25
N ALA A 69 -3.44 7.23 -5.22
CA ALA A 69 -3.34 6.82 -3.84
C ALA A 69 -4.72 6.86 -3.18
N VAL A 70 -5.25 5.69 -2.83
CA VAL A 70 -6.64 5.54 -2.36
C VAL A 70 -6.67 5.13 -0.89
N ASP A 71 -7.44 5.85 -0.09
CA ASP A 71 -7.81 5.46 1.28
C ASP A 71 -9.24 5.92 1.60
N LYS A 72 -9.94 5.19 2.47
CA LYS A 72 -11.29 5.56 2.93
C LYS A 72 -11.29 6.70 3.94
N ASN A 73 -10.17 6.93 4.63
CA ASN A 73 -10.06 7.94 5.68
C ASN A 73 -9.70 9.32 5.06
N PRO A 74 -10.62 10.30 5.07
CA PRO A 74 -10.35 11.61 4.50
C PRO A 74 -9.24 12.37 5.22
N HIS A 75 -9.00 12.10 6.50
CA HIS A 75 -7.94 12.76 7.27
C HIS A 75 -6.55 12.36 6.77
N VAL A 76 -6.29 11.06 6.59
CA VAL A 76 -4.98 10.62 6.07
C VAL A 76 -4.76 11.07 4.62
N ILE A 77 -5.82 11.16 3.82
CA ILE A 77 -5.75 11.72 2.47
C ILE A 77 -5.40 13.22 2.49
N GLU A 78 -5.87 13.99 3.46
CA GLU A 78 -5.48 15.39 3.60
C GLU A 78 -4.01 15.53 4.02
N LEU A 79 -3.51 14.67 4.90
CA LEU A 79 -2.07 14.60 5.24
C LEU A 79 -1.23 14.25 4.00
N LEU A 80 -1.70 13.29 3.19
CA LEU A 80 -1.03 12.95 1.93
C LEU A 80 -1.01 14.10 0.93
N LYS A 81 -2.11 14.85 0.77
CA LYS A 81 -2.14 16.04 -0.09
C LYS A 81 -1.10 17.09 0.35
N ARG A 82 -0.94 17.27 1.65
CA ARG A 82 0.09 18.18 2.19
C ARG A 82 1.50 17.65 1.88
N SER A 83 1.72 16.33 2.05
CA SER A 83 2.99 15.68 1.71
C SER A 83 3.31 15.80 0.23
N VAL A 84 2.32 15.64 -0.64
CA VAL A 84 2.46 15.80 -2.10
C VAL A 84 2.92 17.21 -2.45
N ARG A 85 2.28 18.24 -1.87
CA ARG A 85 2.70 19.66 -2.05
C ARG A 85 4.09 19.93 -1.51
N GLU A 86 4.42 19.41 -0.33
CA GLU A 86 5.74 19.60 0.30
C GLU A 86 6.89 19.06 -0.57
N ASN A 87 6.61 18.03 -1.37
CA ASN A 87 7.59 17.38 -2.25
C ASN A 87 7.50 17.79 -3.72
N GLY A 88 6.59 18.71 -4.10
CA GLY A 88 6.39 19.12 -5.50
C GLY A 88 5.90 17.99 -6.41
N LEU A 89 5.08 17.06 -5.89
CA LEU A 89 4.61 15.86 -6.60
C LEU A 89 3.16 15.94 -7.10
N GLU A 90 2.56 17.14 -7.15
CA GLU A 90 1.14 17.37 -7.49
C GLU A 90 0.77 16.86 -8.89
N GLN A 91 1.74 16.81 -9.80
CA GLN A 91 1.53 16.30 -11.17
C GLN A 91 1.66 14.78 -11.27
N GLN A 92 2.16 14.11 -10.23
CA GLN A 92 2.43 12.68 -10.24
C GLN A 92 1.55 11.90 -9.27
N VAL A 93 1.26 12.42 -8.07
CA VAL A 93 0.51 11.72 -7.03
C VAL A 93 -0.86 12.33 -6.89
N MET A 94 -1.89 11.50 -7.03
CA MET A 94 -3.32 11.85 -6.92
C MET A 94 -3.93 11.19 -5.68
N PRO A 95 -3.98 11.89 -4.53
CA PRO A 95 -4.67 11.40 -3.35
C PRO A 95 -6.19 11.39 -3.56
N PHE A 96 -6.83 10.26 -3.26
CA PHE A 96 -8.26 10.07 -3.48
C PHE A 96 -8.93 9.41 -2.27
N VAL A 97 -10.04 9.99 -1.79
CA VAL A 97 -10.88 9.36 -0.77
C VAL A 97 -11.79 8.35 -1.45
N GLY A 98 -11.59 7.06 -1.19
CA GLY A 98 -12.37 5.99 -1.81
C GLY A 98 -12.45 4.74 -0.94
N ASP A 99 -13.61 4.10 -0.95
CA ASP A 99 -13.80 2.80 -0.31
C ASP A 99 -13.42 1.68 -1.27
N ILE A 100 -12.56 0.77 -0.83
CA ILE A 100 -12.16 -0.41 -1.61
C ILE A 100 -13.36 -1.27 -2.00
N LEU A 101 -14.40 -1.35 -1.18
CA LEU A 101 -15.62 -2.08 -1.50
C LEU A 101 -16.38 -1.48 -2.68
N ALA A 102 -16.22 -0.18 -2.92
CA ALA A 102 -16.83 0.57 -4.03
C ALA A 102 -15.84 0.84 -5.19
N TYR A 103 -14.75 0.08 -5.30
CA TYR A 103 -13.65 0.34 -6.24
C TYR A 103 -14.10 0.55 -7.70
N ARG A 104 -15.19 -0.07 -8.13
CA ARG A 104 -15.71 0.06 -9.51
C ARG A 104 -16.28 1.45 -9.84
N GLU A 105 -16.56 2.27 -8.85
CA GLU A 105 -17.08 3.62 -9.03
C GLU A 105 -15.98 4.59 -9.47
N TYR A 106 -14.72 4.32 -9.12
CA TYR A 106 -13.59 5.22 -9.40
C TYR A 106 -12.40 4.57 -10.09
N LEU A 107 -12.26 3.23 -10.08
CA LEU A 107 -11.23 2.53 -10.85
C LEU A 107 -11.78 2.10 -12.23
N LYS A 108 -10.89 2.14 -13.21
CA LYS A 108 -11.15 1.56 -14.53
C LYS A 108 -10.40 0.24 -14.67
N PRO A 109 -10.97 -0.76 -15.36
CA PRO A 109 -10.28 -2.02 -15.59
C PRO A 109 -9.05 -1.81 -16.49
N ASP A 110 -8.03 -2.63 -16.29
CA ASP A 110 -6.86 -2.75 -17.16
C ASP A 110 -6.11 -1.42 -17.42
N THR A 111 -6.00 -0.57 -16.37
CA THR A 111 -5.34 0.74 -16.48
C THR A 111 -4.02 0.85 -15.74
N MET A 112 -3.76 -0.02 -14.76
CA MET A 112 -2.60 0.08 -13.89
C MET A 112 -1.51 -0.92 -14.28
N ASP A 113 -0.26 -0.46 -14.28
CA ASP A 113 0.90 -1.30 -14.53
C ASP A 113 1.37 -1.99 -13.25
N LEU A 114 1.18 -1.31 -12.10
CA LEU A 114 1.57 -1.81 -10.78
C LEU A 114 0.54 -1.38 -9.73
N VAL A 115 0.12 -2.31 -8.90
CA VAL A 115 -0.69 -2.05 -7.71
C VAL A 115 0.11 -2.40 -6.47
N TYR A 116 0.15 -1.49 -5.51
CA TYR A 116 0.64 -1.73 -4.17
C TYR A 116 -0.52 -1.94 -3.21
N MET A 117 -0.35 -2.85 -2.26
CA MET A 117 -1.23 -2.97 -1.11
C MET A 117 -0.47 -3.41 0.14
N ASN A 118 -0.72 -2.70 1.23
CA ASN A 118 -0.29 -3.05 2.59
C ASN A 118 -1.55 -3.20 3.45
N PRO A 119 -2.35 -4.27 3.24
CA PRO A 119 -3.62 -4.42 3.93
C PRO A 119 -3.42 -4.70 5.42
N PRO A 120 -4.41 -4.42 6.26
CA PRO A 120 -4.37 -4.71 7.69
C PRO A 120 -3.99 -6.17 7.96
N TYR A 121 -3.11 -6.41 8.93
CA TYR A 121 -2.48 -7.71 9.12
C TYR A 121 -3.34 -8.76 9.81
N ARG A 122 -4.38 -8.39 10.59
CA ARG A 122 -5.13 -9.35 11.43
C ARG A 122 -6.64 -9.16 11.39
N ILE A 123 -7.33 -10.28 11.26
CA ILE A 123 -8.75 -10.43 11.60
C ILE A 123 -8.82 -10.73 13.10
N GLY A 124 -9.39 -9.83 13.92
CA GLY A 124 -9.77 -10.10 15.30
C GLY A 124 -8.63 -10.54 16.24
N GLY A 125 -7.62 -9.73 16.45
CA GLY A 125 -6.58 -9.97 17.47
C GLY A 125 -6.81 -9.15 18.73
N ARG A 126 -6.34 -9.62 19.92
CA ARG A 126 -6.38 -8.85 21.18
C ARG A 126 -5.78 -7.46 20.94
N ARG A 127 -6.60 -6.43 21.12
CA ARG A 127 -6.18 -5.04 21.08
C ARG A 127 -4.99 -4.82 22.01
N ARG A 128 -3.82 -4.49 21.46
CA ARG A 128 -2.97 -3.55 22.18
C ARG A 128 -3.69 -2.21 22.11
N GLN A 129 -3.87 -1.54 23.24
CA GLN A 129 -4.70 -0.34 23.42
C GLN A 129 -4.33 0.88 22.53
N LEU A 130 -3.38 0.73 21.61
CA LEU A 130 -2.87 1.78 20.70
C LEU A 130 -2.93 1.37 19.20
N MET A 131 -3.53 0.22 18.85
CA MET A 131 -3.68 -0.16 17.45
C MET A 131 -5.07 0.27 16.98
N THR A 132 -5.09 1.31 16.19
CA THR A 132 -6.26 1.83 15.48
C THR A 132 -6.88 0.78 14.54
N GLU A 133 -8.10 1.01 14.10
CA GLU A 133 -8.85 0.18 13.13
C GLU A 133 -8.05 -0.14 11.84
N ALA A 134 -7.03 0.66 11.53
CA ALA A 134 -6.13 0.45 10.40
C ALA A 134 -5.35 -0.88 10.46
N CYS A 135 -5.17 -1.48 11.65
CA CYS A 135 -4.42 -2.74 11.81
C CYS A 135 -5.31 -3.99 11.80
N HIS A 136 -6.63 -3.84 11.69
CA HIS A 136 -7.58 -4.96 11.68
C HIS A 136 -8.45 -4.90 10.43
N GLU A 137 -8.75 -6.06 9.83
CA GLU A 137 -9.77 -6.18 8.78
C GLU A 137 -11.16 -5.92 9.40
N VAL A 138 -11.50 -4.66 9.66
CA VAL A 138 -12.84 -4.28 10.08
C VAL A 138 -13.63 -3.92 8.82
N GLY A 139 -14.39 -4.89 8.32
CA GLY A 139 -15.30 -4.71 7.18
C GLY A 139 -14.69 -4.84 5.79
N VAL A 140 -13.35 -4.80 5.63
CA VAL A 140 -12.65 -5.00 4.34
C VAL A 140 -11.66 -6.16 4.50
N THR A 141 -11.72 -7.14 3.59
CA THR A 141 -10.92 -8.36 3.65
C THR A 141 -9.71 -8.31 2.70
N LEU A 142 -8.75 -9.21 2.90
CA LEU A 142 -7.65 -9.41 1.94
C LEU A 142 -8.17 -9.74 0.54
N GLU A 143 -9.29 -10.46 0.44
CA GLU A 143 -9.94 -10.77 -0.83
C GLU A 143 -10.41 -9.52 -1.56
N ASP A 144 -11.00 -8.55 -0.85
CA ASP A 144 -11.47 -7.30 -1.45
C ASP A 144 -10.32 -6.49 -2.04
N PHE A 145 -9.17 -6.43 -1.35
CA PHE A 145 -7.96 -5.80 -1.86
C PHE A 145 -7.45 -6.49 -3.13
N ILE A 146 -7.31 -7.82 -3.12
CA ILE A 146 -6.81 -8.59 -4.27
C ILE A 146 -7.76 -8.47 -5.46
N LYS A 147 -9.08 -8.51 -5.21
CA LYS A 147 -10.11 -8.34 -6.24
C LYS A 147 -10.05 -6.95 -6.90
N ALA A 148 -9.92 -5.89 -6.11
CA ALA A 148 -9.78 -4.53 -6.62
C ALA A 148 -8.48 -4.35 -7.42
N ALA A 149 -7.37 -4.91 -6.91
CA ALA A 149 -6.09 -4.91 -7.61
C ALA A 149 -6.15 -5.65 -8.95
N ALA A 150 -6.69 -6.86 -8.98
CA ALA A 150 -6.83 -7.66 -10.20
C ALA A 150 -7.71 -6.97 -11.25
N PHE A 151 -8.77 -6.25 -10.81
CA PHE A 151 -9.61 -5.45 -11.70
C PHE A 151 -8.83 -4.31 -12.36
N ALA A 152 -8.04 -3.58 -11.59
CA ALA A 152 -7.33 -2.40 -12.08
C ALA A 152 -6.10 -2.74 -12.92
N LEU A 153 -5.46 -3.89 -12.68
CA LEU A 153 -4.23 -4.29 -13.36
C LEU A 153 -4.45 -4.60 -14.84
N LYS A 154 -3.57 -4.08 -15.69
CA LYS A 154 -3.40 -4.50 -17.08
C LYS A 154 -2.96 -5.97 -17.16
N THR A 155 -3.15 -6.60 -18.32
CA THR A 155 -2.47 -7.87 -18.64
C THR A 155 -0.96 -7.69 -18.49
N ARG A 156 -0.30 -8.61 -17.77
CA ARG A 156 1.09 -8.55 -17.31
C ARG A 156 1.38 -7.44 -16.28
N GLY A 157 0.38 -6.72 -15.81
CA GLY A 157 0.50 -5.81 -14.67
C GLY A 157 0.84 -6.56 -13.38
N ARG A 158 1.40 -5.87 -12.41
CA ARG A 158 1.94 -6.48 -11.20
C ARG A 158 1.22 -6.01 -9.95
N LEU A 159 0.95 -6.95 -9.06
CA LEU A 159 0.51 -6.69 -7.69
C LEU A 159 1.68 -6.92 -6.74
N ALA A 160 2.05 -5.91 -5.98
CA ALA A 160 3.01 -6.02 -4.88
C ALA A 160 2.29 -5.89 -3.53
N MET A 161 2.52 -6.84 -2.64
CA MET A 161 1.91 -6.85 -1.32
C MET A 161 2.91 -7.21 -0.23
N VAL A 162 2.63 -6.74 0.98
CA VAL A 162 3.27 -7.17 2.22
C VAL A 162 2.23 -7.75 3.16
N GLN A 163 2.56 -8.84 3.86
CA GLN A 163 1.65 -9.46 4.82
C GLN A 163 2.42 -10.33 5.83
N LEU A 164 1.74 -10.77 6.90
CA LEU A 164 2.28 -11.69 7.89
C LEU A 164 2.43 -13.11 7.32
N PRO A 165 3.43 -13.89 7.76
CA PRO A 165 3.68 -15.24 7.27
C PRO A 165 2.48 -16.19 7.37
N ASP A 166 1.67 -16.08 8.41
CA ASP A 166 0.48 -16.92 8.62
C ASP A 166 -0.65 -16.65 7.58
N ARG A 167 -0.60 -15.53 6.87
CA ARG A 167 -1.54 -15.19 5.79
C ARG A 167 -1.05 -15.62 4.40
N PHE A 168 0.14 -16.25 4.31
CA PHE A 168 0.75 -16.57 3.01
C PHE A 168 -0.10 -17.52 2.17
N THR A 169 -0.62 -18.60 2.78
CA THR A 169 -1.46 -19.57 2.07
C THR A 169 -2.78 -18.94 1.59
N ASP A 170 -3.38 -18.06 2.40
CA ASP A 170 -4.59 -17.34 2.00
C ASP A 170 -4.30 -16.39 0.83
N ALA A 171 -3.19 -15.65 0.88
CA ALA A 171 -2.77 -14.76 -0.18
C ALA A 171 -2.58 -15.50 -1.51
N LEU A 172 -1.94 -16.69 -1.51
CA LEU A 172 -1.76 -17.51 -2.70
C LEU A 172 -3.09 -18.00 -3.27
N ARG A 173 -3.97 -18.54 -2.42
CA ARG A 173 -5.30 -19.04 -2.87
C ARG A 173 -6.15 -17.94 -3.47
N LEU A 174 -6.14 -16.76 -2.86
CA LEU A 174 -6.87 -15.61 -3.35
C LEU A 174 -6.27 -15.08 -4.65
N ALA A 175 -4.94 -14.97 -4.74
CA ALA A 175 -4.27 -14.55 -5.96
C ALA A 175 -4.62 -15.47 -7.14
N ASP A 176 -4.55 -16.80 -6.95
CA ASP A 176 -4.92 -17.80 -7.96
C ASP A 176 -6.38 -17.65 -8.41
N ARG A 177 -7.32 -17.45 -7.47
CA ARG A 177 -8.74 -17.20 -7.76
C ARG A 177 -8.96 -16.01 -8.69
N TYR A 178 -8.13 -14.98 -8.59
CA TYR A 178 -8.20 -13.75 -9.40
C TYR A 178 -7.17 -13.71 -10.53
N HIS A 179 -6.63 -14.89 -10.94
CA HIS A 179 -5.70 -15.05 -12.06
C HIS A 179 -4.41 -14.24 -11.91
N LEU A 180 -3.90 -14.17 -10.69
CA LEU A 180 -2.64 -13.53 -10.35
C LEU A 180 -1.60 -14.60 -10.00
N GLU A 181 -0.58 -14.75 -10.84
CA GLU A 181 0.50 -15.73 -10.65
C GLU A 181 1.64 -15.14 -9.84
N ILE A 182 2.11 -15.83 -8.80
CA ILE A 182 3.25 -15.38 -8.01
C ILE A 182 4.54 -15.44 -8.83
N LYS A 183 5.29 -14.34 -8.87
CA LYS A 183 6.56 -14.22 -9.59
C LYS A 183 7.76 -14.03 -8.68
N ARG A 184 7.56 -13.37 -7.53
CA ARG A 184 8.62 -13.16 -6.55
C ARG A 184 8.07 -13.27 -5.14
N LEU A 185 8.86 -13.85 -4.26
CA LEU A 185 8.58 -13.95 -2.84
C LEU A 185 9.86 -13.64 -2.06
N GLN A 186 9.73 -12.83 -1.01
CA GLN A 186 10.82 -12.54 -0.10
C GLN A 186 10.32 -12.60 1.34
N TRP A 187 10.92 -13.47 2.14
CA TRP A 187 10.76 -13.49 3.58
C TRP A 187 11.68 -12.46 4.22
N VAL A 188 11.15 -11.70 5.17
CA VAL A 188 11.92 -10.69 5.89
C VAL A 188 12.05 -11.12 7.34
N HIS A 189 13.29 -11.20 7.81
CA HIS A 189 13.66 -11.61 9.16
C HIS A 189 14.30 -10.44 9.89
N SER A 190 13.97 -10.26 11.17
CA SER A 190 14.67 -9.27 12.02
C SER A 190 16.12 -9.69 12.31
N TYR A 191 16.35 -11.01 12.39
CA TYR A 191 17.65 -11.65 12.60
C TYR A 191 17.69 -12.97 11.84
N ILE A 192 18.90 -13.44 11.50
CA ILE A 192 19.12 -14.65 10.68
C ILE A 192 18.57 -15.93 11.34
N ASP A 193 18.51 -15.97 12.66
CA ASP A 193 18.05 -17.11 13.47
C ASP A 193 16.59 -16.98 13.92
N ARG A 194 15.86 -15.94 13.48
CA ARG A 194 14.46 -15.70 13.82
C ARG A 194 13.54 -16.05 12.66
N TRP A 195 12.29 -16.39 13.00
CA TRP A 195 11.23 -16.55 12.01
C TRP A 195 11.02 -15.24 11.24
N ALA A 196 10.59 -15.38 9.98
CA ALA A 196 10.18 -14.23 9.21
C ALA A 196 9.01 -13.51 9.92
N TRP A 197 9.06 -12.18 9.96
CA TRP A 197 8.00 -11.38 10.56
C TRP A 197 7.01 -10.85 9.54
N ILE A 198 7.43 -10.70 8.29
CA ILE A 198 6.58 -10.42 7.13
C ILE A 198 7.09 -11.19 5.91
N PHE A 199 6.25 -11.25 4.88
CA PHE A 199 6.68 -11.55 3.52
C PHE A 199 6.29 -10.44 2.57
N LEU A 200 7.08 -10.28 1.51
CA LEU A 200 6.80 -9.48 0.35
C LEU A 200 6.51 -10.41 -0.81
N ALA A 201 5.41 -10.19 -1.52
CA ALA A 201 5.06 -10.99 -2.70
C ALA A 201 4.75 -10.09 -3.89
N GLU A 202 5.21 -10.49 -5.07
CA GLU A 202 4.89 -9.89 -6.34
C GLU A 202 4.18 -10.90 -7.20
N PHE A 203 2.95 -10.56 -7.61
CA PHE A 203 2.13 -11.37 -8.50
C PHE A 203 2.00 -10.67 -9.85
N GLN A 204 1.66 -11.42 -10.89
CA GLN A 204 1.42 -10.92 -12.25
C GLN A 204 0.06 -11.41 -12.75
N LYS A 205 -0.72 -10.49 -13.34
CA LYS A 205 -1.97 -10.79 -14.04
C LYS A 205 -1.72 -11.38 -15.44
#